data_78383c94d497cbbb0c6162fc65ee69a1
#
_entry.id   78383c94d497cbbb0c6162fc65ee69a1
#
_cell.length_a   1.000
_cell.length_b   1.000
_cell.length_c   1.000
_cell.angle_alpha   90.00
_cell.angle_beta   90.00
_cell.angle_gamma   90.00
#
_symmetry.space_group_name_H-M   'P 1'
#
loop_
_entity.id
_entity.type
_entity.pdbx_description
1 polymer ?
#
loop_
_entity_poly.entity_id
_entity_poly.type
_entity_poly.pdbx_seq_one_letter_code
_entity_poly.pdbx_strand_id
1 'polypeptide(L)'
;MIKKIWIMLLIALGFLASVKAAPVAESERIPVDLRRTTLVVRDIDRSLPLYRDALGLRVIYDQVIGGTTRLVLLRANDDFIGVLGLMQRLNLDYTPSPPEFRKAQPGQPILVFNLKDLEERFKRIQKAPFVKLAEAPTRIDYPGAGGTVIPVLFSAVWDADGNFIELNKILGEPAR
;
A
#
# COMPACT_ATOMS: atom_id res chain seq x y z
N MET A 1 -6.05 15.44 68.81
CA MET A 1 -5.97 14.17 67.99
C MET A 1 -6.30 14.49 66.56
N ILE A 2 -5.28 14.63 65.72
CA ILE A 2 -5.43 14.99 64.28
C ILE A 2 -5.24 13.73 63.47
N LYS A 3 -6.32 13.25 62.80
CA LYS A 3 -6.29 12.09 61.91
C LYS A 3 -5.63 12.52 60.58
N LYS A 4 -4.46 12.00 60.28
CA LYS A 4 -3.83 12.14 58.93
C LYS A 4 -4.59 11.24 57.95
N ILE A 5 -5.27 11.86 57.00
CA ILE A 5 -5.85 11.19 55.84
C ILE A 5 -4.74 11.07 54.79
N TRP A 6 -4.32 9.83 54.51
CA TRP A 6 -3.44 9.50 53.39
C TRP A 6 -4.31 9.38 52.11
N ILE A 7 -4.15 10.34 51.22
CA ILE A 7 -4.70 10.24 49.85
C ILE A 7 -3.73 9.41 49.03
N MET A 8 -4.08 8.15 48.76
CA MET A 8 -3.39 7.34 47.77
C MET A 8 -3.74 7.85 46.37
N LEU A 9 -2.75 8.51 45.73
CA LEU A 9 -2.85 8.90 44.32
C LEU A 9 -2.58 7.66 43.45
N LEU A 10 -3.65 6.99 42.99
CA LEU A 10 -3.55 5.94 41.99
C LEU A 10 -3.18 6.59 40.64
N ILE A 11 -1.89 6.55 40.31
CA ILE A 11 -1.43 6.86 38.95
C ILE A 11 -1.86 5.69 38.05
N ALA A 12 -2.98 5.84 37.38
CA ALA A 12 -3.34 4.96 36.28
C ALA A 12 -2.34 5.18 35.15
N LEU A 13 -1.30 4.32 35.06
CA LEU A 13 -0.51 4.20 33.85
C LEU A 13 -1.43 3.69 32.74
N GLY A 14 -1.97 4.61 31.97
CA GLY A 14 -2.63 4.29 30.71
C GLY A 14 -1.61 3.63 29.78
N PHE A 15 -1.70 2.32 29.64
CA PHE A 15 -1.06 1.61 28.54
C PHE A 15 -1.59 2.19 27.23
N LEU A 16 -0.80 3.05 26.61
CA LEU A 16 -0.97 3.39 25.20
C LEU A 16 -0.74 2.09 24.42
N ALA A 17 -1.81 1.34 24.20
CA ALA A 17 -1.80 0.21 23.29
C ALA A 17 -1.56 0.77 21.89
N SER A 18 -0.30 0.82 21.47
CA SER A 18 0.05 0.92 20.05
C SER A 18 -0.72 -0.16 19.33
N VAL A 19 -1.65 0.21 18.45
CA VAL A 19 -2.32 -0.74 17.56
C VAL A 19 -1.27 -1.28 16.60
N LYS A 20 -0.48 -2.26 17.06
CA LYS A 20 0.36 -3.06 16.17
C LYS A 20 -0.61 -3.91 15.35
N ALA A 21 -0.55 -3.79 14.03
CA ALA A 21 -1.14 -4.79 13.16
C ALA A 21 -0.47 -6.14 13.47
N ALA A 22 -1.09 -6.93 14.33
CA ALA A 22 -0.67 -8.28 14.64
C ALA A 22 -1.39 -9.26 13.72
N PRO A 23 -0.79 -10.40 13.36
CA PRO A 23 -1.52 -11.45 12.68
C PRO A 23 -2.75 -11.83 13.51
N VAL A 24 -3.88 -12.08 12.83
CA VAL A 24 -5.11 -12.54 13.46
C VAL A 24 -4.84 -13.86 14.19
N ALA A 25 -5.33 -14.00 15.42
CA ALA A 25 -5.20 -15.24 16.19
C ALA A 25 -5.80 -16.44 15.42
N GLU A 26 -5.21 -17.63 15.54
CA GLU A 26 -5.64 -18.82 14.79
C GLU A 26 -7.14 -19.13 15.01
N SER A 27 -7.64 -18.93 16.24
CA SER A 27 -9.05 -19.13 16.60
C SER A 27 -10.03 -18.14 15.95
N GLU A 28 -9.53 -17.02 15.43
CA GLU A 28 -10.32 -15.97 14.79
C GLU A 28 -10.19 -15.99 13.26
N ARG A 29 -9.34 -16.85 12.73
CA ARG A 29 -9.14 -16.97 11.29
C ARG A 29 -10.35 -17.61 10.61
N ILE A 30 -10.74 -17.01 9.49
CA ILE A 30 -11.74 -17.58 8.58
C ILE A 30 -11.01 -18.25 7.40
N PRO A 31 -11.63 -19.27 6.75
CA PRO A 31 -11.00 -19.96 5.61
C PRO A 31 -11.07 -19.14 4.29
N VAL A 32 -10.83 -17.82 4.37
CA VAL A 32 -10.85 -16.90 3.24
C VAL A 32 -9.66 -15.94 3.34
N ASP A 33 -8.84 -15.91 2.30
CA ASP A 33 -7.72 -15.00 2.17
C ASP A 33 -7.88 -14.07 0.96
N LEU A 34 -7.59 -12.78 1.13
CA LEU A 34 -7.37 -11.89 0.00
C LEU A 34 -5.94 -12.12 -0.53
N ARG A 35 -5.82 -13.10 -1.39
CA ARG A 35 -4.53 -13.54 -1.90
C ARG A 35 -3.85 -12.50 -2.78
N ARG A 36 -4.60 -11.90 -3.71
CA ARG A 36 -4.03 -11.10 -4.80
C ARG A 36 -4.99 -10.04 -5.30
N THR A 37 -4.44 -8.87 -5.60
CA THR A 37 -5.08 -7.87 -6.46
C THR A 37 -4.42 -7.92 -7.84
N THR A 38 -5.20 -7.93 -8.91
CA THR A 38 -4.67 -7.94 -10.28
C THR A 38 -5.15 -6.70 -11.03
N LEU A 39 -4.20 -5.91 -11.53
CA LEU A 39 -4.45 -4.82 -12.46
C LEU A 39 -4.38 -5.34 -13.89
N VAL A 40 -5.37 -4.99 -14.70
CA VAL A 40 -5.29 -5.18 -16.14
C VAL A 40 -4.61 -3.95 -16.72
N VAL A 41 -3.44 -4.15 -17.32
CA VAL A 41 -2.58 -3.09 -17.85
C VAL A 41 -2.44 -3.21 -19.36
N ARG A 42 -2.18 -2.08 -20.02
CA ARG A 42 -1.97 -2.06 -21.48
C ARG A 42 -0.65 -2.69 -21.87
N ASP A 43 0.38 -2.45 -21.05
CA ASP A 43 1.74 -2.90 -21.28
C ASP A 43 2.45 -3.13 -19.95
N ILE A 44 2.77 -4.39 -19.66
CA ILE A 44 3.46 -4.78 -18.43
C ILE A 44 4.85 -4.15 -18.34
N ASP A 45 5.57 -4.04 -19.45
CA ASP A 45 6.93 -3.51 -19.44
C ASP A 45 6.96 -1.99 -19.13
N ARG A 46 5.86 -1.28 -19.34
CA ARG A 46 5.68 0.11 -18.88
C ARG A 46 5.28 0.22 -17.41
N SER A 47 4.71 -0.82 -16.84
CA SER A 47 4.28 -0.86 -15.43
C SER A 47 5.44 -1.29 -14.50
N LEU A 48 6.31 -2.20 -14.95
CA LEU A 48 7.43 -2.75 -14.17
C LEU A 48 8.39 -1.69 -13.59
N PRO A 49 8.70 -0.57 -14.26
CA PRO A 49 9.53 0.48 -13.67
C PRO A 49 9.01 1.04 -12.36
N LEU A 50 7.69 1.17 -12.20
CA LEU A 50 7.11 1.58 -10.91
C LEU A 50 7.15 0.43 -9.89
N TYR A 51 6.51 -0.69 -10.23
CA TYR A 51 6.23 -1.73 -9.25
C TYR A 51 7.47 -2.56 -8.87
N ARG A 52 8.26 -2.97 -9.87
CA ARG A 52 9.47 -3.76 -9.65
C ARG A 52 10.67 -2.89 -9.23
N ASP A 53 10.97 -1.83 -10.01
CA ASP A 53 12.24 -1.13 -9.87
C ASP A 53 12.18 -0.03 -8.81
N ALA A 54 11.15 0.82 -8.80
CA ALA A 54 11.05 1.92 -7.86
C ALA A 54 10.46 1.48 -6.51
N LEU A 55 9.37 0.69 -6.49
CA LEU A 55 8.78 0.13 -5.27
C LEU A 55 9.56 -1.09 -4.74
N GLY A 56 10.35 -1.77 -5.58
CA GLY A 56 11.19 -2.90 -5.17
C GLY A 56 10.43 -4.21 -4.95
N LEU A 57 9.25 -4.37 -5.57
CA LEU A 57 8.52 -5.63 -5.53
C LEU A 57 9.28 -6.70 -6.34
N ARG A 58 9.23 -7.95 -5.90
CA ARG A 58 9.94 -9.04 -6.57
C ARG A 58 9.00 -9.80 -7.49
N VAL A 59 9.42 -10.00 -8.75
CA VAL A 59 8.72 -10.89 -9.69
C VAL A 59 8.86 -12.33 -9.20
N ILE A 60 7.73 -13.01 -9.00
CA ILE A 60 7.65 -14.42 -8.61
C ILE A 60 7.03 -15.28 -9.71
N TYR A 61 6.45 -14.66 -10.74
CA TYR A 61 5.86 -15.34 -11.88
C TYR A 61 5.80 -14.38 -13.07
N ASP A 62 6.17 -14.84 -14.27
CA ASP A 62 6.03 -14.11 -15.53
C ASP A 62 5.83 -15.13 -16.65
N GLN A 63 4.60 -15.30 -17.11
CA GLN A 63 4.25 -16.28 -18.13
C GLN A 63 3.14 -15.78 -19.06
N VAL A 64 3.14 -16.32 -20.27
CA VAL A 64 2.03 -16.16 -21.22
C VAL A 64 1.08 -17.35 -21.07
N ILE A 65 -0.16 -17.07 -20.71
CA ILE A 65 -1.21 -18.05 -20.49
C ILE A 65 -2.11 -18.10 -21.72
N GLY A 66 -2.33 -19.31 -22.24
CA GLY A 66 -3.21 -19.52 -23.40
C GLY A 66 -2.78 -18.76 -24.66
N GLY A 67 -1.51 -18.38 -24.78
CA GLY A 67 -0.98 -17.63 -25.93
C GLY A 67 -1.44 -16.17 -26.06
N THR A 68 -2.37 -15.73 -25.21
CA THR A 68 -3.04 -14.41 -25.38
C THR A 68 -2.96 -13.50 -24.15
N THR A 69 -2.50 -13.99 -23.03
CA THR A 69 -2.47 -13.21 -21.78
C THR A 69 -1.13 -13.36 -21.08
N ARG A 70 -0.34 -12.28 -20.99
CA ARG A 70 0.82 -12.23 -20.11
C ARG A 70 0.37 -11.90 -18.70
N LEU A 71 0.83 -12.69 -17.73
CA LEU A 71 0.59 -12.46 -16.31
C LEU A 71 1.91 -12.39 -15.58
N VAL A 72 2.13 -11.28 -14.88
CA VAL A 72 3.26 -11.11 -13.96
C VAL A 72 2.73 -10.99 -12.55
N LEU A 73 3.30 -11.77 -11.62
CA LEU A 73 3.00 -11.69 -10.20
C LEU A 73 4.20 -11.09 -9.46
N LEU A 74 3.92 -10.12 -8.63
CA LEU A 74 4.88 -9.38 -7.85
C LEU A 74 4.55 -9.50 -6.37
N ARG A 75 5.53 -9.87 -5.55
CA ARG A 75 5.39 -9.93 -4.09
C ARG A 75 6.10 -8.77 -3.40
N ALA A 76 5.58 -8.35 -2.27
CA ALA A 76 6.28 -7.50 -1.32
C ALA A 76 7.00 -8.37 -0.27
N ASN A 77 6.28 -8.89 0.73
CA ASN A 77 6.82 -9.62 1.89
C ASN A 77 6.33 -11.06 2.00
N ASP A 78 5.39 -11.49 1.15
CA ASP A 78 4.79 -12.81 1.18
C ASP A 78 4.57 -13.31 -0.26
N ASP A 79 4.75 -14.62 -0.50
CA ASP A 79 4.59 -15.22 -1.83
C ASP A 79 3.13 -15.56 -2.16
N PHE A 80 2.23 -15.48 -1.19
CA PHE A 80 0.84 -15.88 -1.34
C PHE A 80 -0.14 -14.73 -1.03
N ILE A 81 0.03 -14.02 0.09
CA ILE A 81 -0.86 -12.94 0.53
C ILE A 81 -0.34 -11.57 0.09
N GLY A 82 -1.23 -10.69 -0.34
CA GLY A 82 -0.87 -9.32 -0.76
C GLY A 82 -0.02 -9.27 -2.02
N VAL A 83 -0.15 -10.28 -2.88
CA VAL A 83 0.53 -10.32 -4.18
C VAL A 83 -0.15 -9.35 -5.15
N LEU A 84 0.64 -8.59 -5.89
CA LEU A 84 0.16 -7.77 -6.99
C LEU A 84 0.28 -8.56 -8.31
N GLY A 85 -0.81 -8.67 -9.05
CA GLY A 85 -0.80 -9.19 -10.42
C GLY A 85 -0.84 -8.03 -11.44
N LEU A 86 -0.06 -8.15 -12.50
CA LEU A 86 -0.18 -7.34 -13.70
C LEU A 86 -0.59 -8.27 -14.84
N MET A 87 -1.71 -7.98 -15.49
CA MET A 87 -2.26 -8.79 -16.58
C MET A 87 -2.35 -7.95 -17.85
N GLN A 88 -1.74 -8.43 -18.92
CA GLN A 88 -1.81 -7.82 -20.26
C GLN A 88 -2.47 -8.77 -21.24
N ARG A 89 -3.46 -8.28 -21.99
CA ARG A 89 -4.07 -9.00 -23.09
C ARG A 89 -3.28 -8.75 -24.37
N LEU A 90 -2.54 -9.75 -24.87
CA LEU A 90 -1.63 -9.61 -26.00
C LEU A 90 -2.36 -9.56 -27.36
N ASN A 91 -3.59 -10.03 -27.40
CA ASN A 91 -4.43 -10.06 -28.61
C ASN A 91 -5.36 -8.84 -28.72
N LEU A 92 -5.28 -7.88 -27.81
CA LEU A 92 -6.06 -6.65 -27.85
C LEU A 92 -5.13 -5.49 -28.18
N ASP A 93 -5.49 -4.75 -29.21
CA ASP A 93 -4.87 -3.46 -29.48
C ASP A 93 -5.53 -2.42 -28.55
N TYR A 94 -4.84 -2.13 -27.45
CA TYR A 94 -5.19 -0.99 -26.62
C TYR A 94 -4.64 0.28 -27.31
N THR A 95 -5.26 0.69 -28.42
CA THR A 95 -4.96 2.00 -29.01
C THR A 95 -5.12 3.07 -27.93
N PRO A 96 -4.08 3.77 -27.56
CA PRO A 96 -4.07 4.54 -26.35
C PRO A 96 -4.88 5.81 -26.50
N SER A 97 -6.06 5.81 -25.92
CA SER A 97 -6.44 7.06 -25.24
C SER A 97 -5.41 7.26 -24.13
N PRO A 98 -4.74 8.42 -24.05
CA PRO A 98 -3.82 8.67 -22.95
C PRO A 98 -4.55 8.37 -21.63
N PRO A 99 -3.86 7.75 -20.64
CA PRO A 99 -4.49 7.46 -19.36
C PRO A 99 -5.03 8.76 -18.75
N GLU A 100 -6.27 8.72 -18.26
CA GLU A 100 -6.82 9.84 -17.54
C GLU A 100 -6.25 9.86 -16.12
N PHE A 101 -5.42 10.86 -15.84
CA PHE A 101 -4.83 11.07 -14.53
C PHE A 101 -5.81 11.81 -13.60
N ARG A 102 -6.73 11.09 -13.02
CA ARG A 102 -7.72 11.61 -12.09
C ARG A 102 -7.79 10.74 -10.83
N LYS A 103 -8.29 11.32 -9.73
CA LYS A 103 -8.56 10.55 -8.50
C LYS A 103 -9.49 9.38 -8.83
N ALA A 104 -9.32 8.26 -8.10
CA ALA A 104 -10.13 7.07 -8.29
C ALA A 104 -11.63 7.39 -8.21
N GLN A 105 -12.39 6.80 -9.11
CA GLN A 105 -13.84 6.95 -9.19
C GLN A 105 -14.52 5.75 -8.54
N PRO A 106 -15.82 5.85 -8.16
CA PRO A 106 -16.57 4.69 -7.67
C PRO A 106 -16.41 3.48 -8.58
N GLY A 107 -16.10 2.32 -7.98
CA GLY A 107 -15.83 1.08 -8.71
C GLY A 107 -14.37 0.86 -9.10
N GLN A 108 -13.48 1.84 -8.93
CA GLN A 108 -12.04 1.68 -9.14
C GLN A 108 -11.33 1.37 -7.81
N PRO A 109 -10.43 0.37 -7.78
CA PRO A 109 -9.62 0.10 -6.60
C PRO A 109 -8.54 1.19 -6.43
N ILE A 110 -8.15 1.42 -5.19
CA ILE A 110 -6.94 2.16 -4.84
C ILE A 110 -5.95 1.16 -4.26
N LEU A 111 -4.75 1.09 -4.81
CA LEU A 111 -3.66 0.35 -4.19
C LEU A 111 -2.97 1.25 -3.17
N VAL A 112 -2.90 0.77 -1.93
CA VAL A 112 -2.23 1.48 -0.85
C VAL A 112 -1.00 0.69 -0.42
N PHE A 113 0.18 1.27 -0.59
CA PHE A 113 1.44 0.69 -0.12
C PHE A 113 1.91 1.39 1.15
N ASN A 114 2.25 0.63 2.19
CA ASN A 114 2.94 1.17 3.36
C ASN A 114 4.46 1.02 3.18
N LEU A 115 5.17 2.13 3.10
CA LEU A 115 6.60 2.22 2.82
C LEU A 115 7.34 2.78 4.04
N LYS A 116 8.19 1.98 4.68
CA LYS A 116 8.98 2.45 5.83
C LYS A 116 10.03 3.49 5.45
N ASP A 117 10.53 3.41 4.23
CA ASP A 117 11.54 4.28 3.63
C ASP A 117 10.95 5.23 2.56
N LEU A 118 9.72 5.73 2.81
CA LEU A 118 8.95 6.51 1.83
C LEU A 118 9.76 7.67 1.24
N GLU A 119 10.42 8.46 2.05
CA GLU A 119 11.12 9.67 1.60
C GLU A 119 12.27 9.36 0.64
N GLU A 120 12.99 8.27 0.88
CA GLU A 120 14.06 7.82 0.00
C GLU A 120 13.51 7.14 -1.25
N ARG A 121 12.54 6.25 -1.07
CA ARG A 121 11.91 5.52 -2.17
C ARG A 121 11.17 6.45 -3.11
N PHE A 122 10.54 7.49 -2.59
CA PHE A 122 9.84 8.50 -3.38
C PHE A 122 10.75 9.19 -4.40
N LYS A 123 12.02 9.44 -4.06
CA LYS A 123 13.00 9.99 -5.02
C LYS A 123 13.24 9.09 -6.23
N ARG A 124 13.13 7.77 -6.05
CA ARG A 124 13.22 6.78 -7.16
C ARG A 124 11.91 6.75 -7.94
N ILE A 125 10.78 6.77 -7.26
CA ILE A 125 9.45 6.75 -7.86
C ILE A 125 9.25 7.97 -8.77
N GLN A 126 9.66 9.16 -8.34
CA GLN A 126 9.57 10.37 -9.15
C GLN A 126 10.38 10.31 -10.46
N LYS A 127 11.44 9.49 -10.51
CA LYS A 127 12.30 9.29 -11.68
C LYS A 127 11.86 8.10 -12.54
N ALA A 128 10.94 7.28 -12.06
CA ALA A 128 10.48 6.11 -12.80
C ALA A 128 9.74 6.57 -14.08
N PRO A 129 10.04 5.98 -15.23
CA PRO A 129 9.34 6.31 -16.46
C PRO A 129 7.87 5.94 -16.35
N PHE A 130 7.01 6.67 -17.06
CA PHE A 130 5.56 6.46 -17.14
C PHE A 130 4.80 6.64 -15.80
N VAL A 131 5.45 7.18 -14.77
CA VAL A 131 4.83 7.55 -13.50
C VAL A 131 4.52 9.04 -13.51
N LYS A 132 3.33 9.41 -13.04
CA LYS A 132 2.94 10.81 -12.86
C LYS A 132 2.68 11.09 -11.38
N LEU A 133 3.28 12.15 -10.87
CA LEU A 133 3.06 12.60 -9.49
C LEU A 133 1.62 13.12 -9.34
N ALA A 134 0.91 12.61 -8.35
CA ALA A 134 -0.38 13.11 -7.90
C ALA A 134 -0.22 14.02 -6.68
N GLU A 135 0.51 13.55 -5.66
CA GLU A 135 0.74 14.30 -4.43
C GLU A 135 2.11 13.97 -3.83
N ALA A 136 2.86 15.01 -3.47
CA ALA A 136 4.15 14.87 -2.79
C ALA A 136 3.94 14.42 -1.32
N PRO A 137 4.96 13.81 -0.68
CA PRO A 137 4.86 13.40 0.71
C PRO A 137 4.41 14.55 1.62
N THR A 138 3.24 14.38 2.23
CA THR A 138 2.59 15.36 3.10
C THR A 138 2.08 14.65 4.36
N ARG A 139 2.28 15.24 5.53
CA ARG A 139 1.75 14.67 6.78
C ARG A 139 0.24 14.86 6.85
N ILE A 140 -0.47 13.77 7.13
CA ILE A 140 -1.90 13.74 7.41
C ILE A 140 -2.09 13.02 8.75
N ASP A 141 -2.88 13.59 9.62
CA ASP A 141 -3.25 13.00 10.90
C ASP A 141 -4.66 12.40 10.78
N TYR A 142 -4.73 11.07 10.67
CA TYR A 142 -6.01 10.34 10.57
C TYR A 142 -6.61 10.09 11.96
N PRO A 143 -7.95 10.14 12.10
CA PRO A 143 -8.61 9.77 13.34
C PRO A 143 -8.44 8.26 13.58
N GLY A 144 -7.97 7.91 14.77
CA GLY A 144 -7.88 6.53 15.25
C GLY A 144 -8.99 6.18 16.23
N ALA A 145 -9.04 4.92 16.65
CA ALA A 145 -9.99 4.44 17.64
C ALA A 145 -9.78 5.14 19.00
N GLY A 146 -10.88 5.38 19.74
CA GLY A 146 -10.82 5.98 21.08
C GLY A 146 -10.30 7.42 21.12
N GLY A 147 -10.41 8.17 20.01
CA GLY A 147 -9.94 9.57 19.93
C GLY A 147 -8.43 9.70 19.75
N THR A 148 -7.73 8.63 19.42
CA THR A 148 -6.31 8.65 19.08
C THR A 148 -6.10 9.25 17.69
N VAL A 149 -4.84 9.56 17.38
CA VAL A 149 -4.43 10.08 16.07
C VAL A 149 -3.41 9.13 15.47
N ILE A 150 -3.58 8.81 14.19
CA ILE A 150 -2.64 8.00 13.41
C ILE A 150 -1.93 8.96 12.43
N PRO A 151 -0.71 9.41 12.76
CA PRO A 151 0.04 10.28 11.87
C PRO A 151 0.63 9.47 10.72
N VAL A 152 0.36 9.91 9.49
CA VAL A 152 0.81 9.27 8.26
C VAL A 152 1.52 10.30 7.39
N LEU A 153 2.67 9.95 6.85
CA LEU A 153 3.24 10.64 5.71
C LEU A 153 2.59 10.05 4.46
N PHE A 154 1.70 10.80 3.84
CA PHE A 154 0.92 10.42 2.66
C PHE A 154 1.58 10.94 1.40
N SER A 155 1.57 10.16 0.33
CA SER A 155 1.84 10.61 -1.03
C SER A 155 1.06 9.78 -2.04
N ALA A 156 0.94 10.25 -3.27
CA ALA A 156 0.25 9.52 -4.31
C ALA A 156 0.86 9.74 -5.70
N VAL A 157 0.72 8.70 -6.55
CA VAL A 157 1.13 8.73 -7.94
C VAL A 157 0.06 8.08 -8.82
N TRP A 158 0.13 8.32 -10.12
CA TRP A 158 -0.52 7.50 -11.12
C TRP A 158 0.52 6.63 -11.82
N ASP A 159 0.17 5.36 -12.05
CA ASP A 159 0.98 4.46 -12.86
C ASP A 159 0.84 4.72 -14.38
N ALA A 160 1.47 3.87 -15.19
CA ALA A 160 1.46 3.96 -16.65
C ALA A 160 0.07 3.88 -17.29
N ASP A 161 -0.90 3.32 -16.59
CA ASP A 161 -2.29 3.14 -17.04
C ASP A 161 -3.28 4.13 -16.41
N GLY A 162 -2.79 5.00 -15.50
CA GLY A 162 -3.60 6.00 -14.79
C GLY A 162 -4.25 5.45 -13.53
N ASN A 163 -3.84 4.29 -13.03
CA ASN A 163 -4.28 3.82 -11.72
C ASN A 163 -3.74 4.73 -10.63
N PHE A 164 -4.62 5.14 -9.70
CA PHE A 164 -4.24 5.97 -8.56
C PHE A 164 -3.66 5.07 -7.46
N ILE A 165 -2.42 5.36 -7.06
CA ILE A 165 -1.65 4.58 -6.11
C ILE A 165 -1.29 5.47 -4.92
N GLU A 166 -1.67 5.08 -3.72
CA GLU A 166 -1.28 5.73 -2.48
C GLU A 166 0.00 5.09 -1.92
N LEU A 167 0.88 5.94 -1.44
CA LEU A 167 2.16 5.57 -0.87
C LEU A 167 2.24 6.19 0.53
N ASN A 168 2.09 5.38 1.56
CA ASN A 168 1.94 5.83 2.93
C ASN A 168 3.10 5.34 3.79
N LYS A 169 3.47 6.15 4.80
CA LYS A 169 4.34 5.75 5.90
C LYS A 169 3.65 6.12 7.20
N ILE A 170 3.31 5.12 8.00
CA ILE A 170 2.77 5.34 9.34
C ILE A 170 3.91 5.86 10.23
N LEU A 171 3.74 7.05 10.80
CA LEU A 171 4.74 7.69 11.64
C LEU A 171 4.60 7.18 13.08
N GLY A 172 5.73 6.95 13.75
CA GLY A 172 5.73 6.44 15.13
C GLY A 172 5.63 4.92 15.26
N GLU A 173 5.56 4.17 14.16
CA GLU A 173 5.76 2.72 14.23
C GLU A 173 7.25 2.40 14.48
N PRO A 174 7.58 1.49 15.43
CA PRO A 174 8.95 1.04 15.59
C PRO A 174 9.44 0.35 14.32
N ALA A 175 10.69 0.59 13.93
CA ALA A 175 11.36 -0.17 12.89
C ALA A 175 11.33 -1.66 13.28
N ARG A 176 10.79 -2.52 12.42
CA ARG A 176 10.82 -3.98 12.62
C ARG A 176 12.16 -4.52 12.19
#